data_41e657ed8f167f28ae7bcadd06deaa00
#
_entry.id   41e657ed8f167f28ae7bcadd06deaa00
#
_cell.length_a   1.000
_cell.length_b   1.000
_cell.length_c   1.000
_cell.angle_alpha   90.00
_cell.angle_beta   90.00
_cell.angle_gamma   90.00
#
_symmetry.space_group_name_H-M   'P 1'
#
loop_
_entity.id
_entity.type
_entity.pdbx_description
1 polymer ?
#
loop_
_entity_poly.entity_id
_entity_poly.type
_entity_poly.pdbx_seq_one_letter_code
_entity_poly.pdbx_strand_id
1 'polypeptide(L)'
;ITNANVKVVSTADTDFLKTDIESTQIIVTDKIEVVHADGAYHSPENQDYCKINEIDLCLQAIQGAKGRYELEMNEQTQTLQVRDTQTGQDVQSTKIISKDKTEKWRIKTDKGYKYITQKEIDTYQLRKEIGERPKDELQYRNNVEATIFQLGYHYPDAKSRYRGLPKHQMWANMRCLWVNFVRIANFVIENGQNMPNIALNFIKTAILFHIAHQILESVVQDLTSLTRRPKSAIL
;
A
#
# COMPACT_ATOMS: atom_id res chain seq x y z
N ILE A 1 5.63 9.71 8.16
CA ILE A 1 4.40 8.87 8.14
C ILE A 1 3.26 9.76 8.61
N THR A 2 2.26 9.99 7.80
CA THR A 2 1.12 10.88 8.08
C THR A 2 -0.01 10.12 8.76
N ASN A 3 -0.21 8.84 8.38
CA ASN A 3 -1.29 8.02 8.90
C ASN A 3 -0.85 6.56 9.04
N ALA A 4 -1.51 5.82 9.92
CA ALA A 4 -1.38 4.37 10.06
C ALA A 4 -2.73 3.79 10.50
N ASN A 5 -3.35 3.03 9.64
CA ASN A 5 -4.63 2.37 9.92
C ASN A 5 -4.41 0.89 10.25
N VAL A 6 -5.06 0.43 11.32
CA VAL A 6 -5.04 -0.96 11.74
C VAL A 6 -6.45 -1.53 11.64
N LYS A 7 -6.59 -2.59 10.86
CA LYS A 7 -7.85 -3.33 10.69
C LYS A 7 -7.68 -4.80 11.07
N VAL A 8 -8.75 -5.54 11.08
CA VAL A 8 -8.71 -6.99 11.33
C VAL A 8 -8.02 -7.72 10.17
N VAL A 9 -7.35 -8.84 10.46
CA VAL A 9 -6.57 -9.62 9.48
C VAL A 9 -7.37 -10.06 8.24
N SER A 10 -8.70 -10.19 8.37
CA SER A 10 -9.58 -10.54 7.25
C SER A 10 -9.94 -9.39 6.31
N THR A 11 -9.51 -8.15 6.62
CA THR A 11 -9.74 -6.99 5.74
C THR A 11 -8.82 -7.08 4.53
N ALA A 12 -9.36 -6.91 3.33
CA ALA A 12 -8.57 -6.88 2.12
C ALA A 12 -7.73 -5.60 2.05
N ASP A 13 -6.54 -5.68 1.45
CA ASP A 13 -5.65 -4.51 1.30
C ASP A 13 -6.31 -3.41 0.45
N THR A 14 -7.16 -3.78 -0.50
CA THR A 14 -7.95 -2.85 -1.31
C THR A 14 -8.82 -1.90 -0.49
N ASP A 15 -9.29 -2.33 0.68
CA ASP A 15 -10.20 -1.55 1.54
C ASP A 15 -9.49 -0.42 2.30
N PHE A 16 -8.16 -0.39 2.27
CA PHE A 16 -7.37 0.64 2.95
C PHE A 16 -7.16 1.88 2.10
N LEU A 17 -6.99 1.74 0.78
CA LEU A 17 -6.50 2.80 -0.10
C LEU A 17 -7.30 4.10 0.02
N LYS A 18 -8.60 4.05 -0.15
CA LYS A 18 -9.47 5.22 -0.06
C LYS A 18 -9.37 5.89 1.30
N THR A 19 -9.49 5.11 2.38
CA THR A 19 -9.43 5.62 3.76
C THR A 19 -8.08 6.27 4.06
N ASP A 20 -6.99 5.69 3.55
CA ASP A 20 -5.64 6.19 3.78
C ASP A 20 -5.38 7.49 3.00
N ILE A 21 -5.87 7.60 1.76
CA ILE A 21 -5.81 8.83 0.97
C ILE A 21 -6.59 9.94 1.68
N GLU A 22 -7.84 9.68 2.06
CA GLU A 22 -8.70 10.66 2.73
C GLU A 22 -8.09 11.14 4.05
N SER A 23 -7.59 10.21 4.87
CA SER A 23 -6.95 10.55 6.15
C SER A 23 -5.66 11.33 5.96
N THR A 24 -4.88 11.02 4.92
CA THR A 24 -3.66 11.75 4.61
C THR A 24 -3.98 13.14 4.09
N GLN A 25 -5.00 13.29 3.24
CA GLN A 25 -5.42 14.58 2.69
C GLN A 25 -5.88 15.57 3.77
N ILE A 26 -6.43 15.08 4.90
CA ILE A 26 -6.78 15.95 6.05
C ILE A 26 -5.53 16.58 6.69
N ILE A 27 -4.39 15.90 6.62
CA ILE A 27 -3.14 16.32 7.28
C ILE A 27 -2.28 17.17 6.35
N VAL A 28 -2.30 16.84 5.06
CA VAL A 28 -1.49 17.50 4.03
C VAL A 28 -2.29 18.65 3.42
N THR A 29 -1.68 19.83 3.32
CA THR A 29 -2.33 21.04 2.76
C THR A 29 -2.48 20.97 1.24
N ASP A 30 -1.51 20.34 0.57
CA ASP A 30 -1.51 20.21 -0.89
C ASP A 30 -2.35 19.02 -1.33
N LYS A 31 -2.97 19.12 -2.53
CA LYS A 31 -3.73 18.01 -3.13
C LYS A 31 -2.79 16.82 -3.39
N ILE A 32 -3.23 15.63 -3.03
CA ILE A 32 -2.53 14.39 -3.37
C ILE A 32 -2.77 14.13 -4.86
N GLU A 33 -1.71 14.20 -5.66
CA GLU A 33 -1.76 13.99 -7.11
C GLU A 33 -1.32 12.58 -7.51
N VAL A 34 -0.42 11.96 -6.73
CA VAL A 34 0.15 10.64 -7.03
C VAL A 34 0.17 9.77 -5.80
N VAL A 35 -0.24 8.52 -5.97
CA VAL A 35 -0.19 7.49 -4.92
C VAL A 35 0.57 6.27 -5.42
N HIS A 36 1.68 5.94 -4.79
CA HIS A 36 2.42 4.71 -5.05
C HIS A 36 1.94 3.60 -4.12
N ALA A 37 1.42 2.52 -4.71
CA ALA A 37 0.86 1.39 -3.96
C ALA A 37 1.36 0.04 -4.48
N ASP A 38 1.27 -1.00 -3.64
CA ASP A 38 1.50 -2.37 -4.07
C ASP A 38 0.34 -2.87 -4.94
N GLY A 39 0.58 -3.89 -5.74
CA GLY A 39 -0.45 -4.53 -6.57
C GLY A 39 -1.60 -5.16 -5.79
N ALA A 40 -1.43 -5.39 -4.49
CA ALA A 40 -2.50 -5.84 -3.59
C ALA A 40 -3.63 -4.81 -3.44
N TYR A 41 -3.35 -3.52 -3.68
CA TYR A 41 -4.33 -2.42 -3.64
C TYR A 41 -5.13 -2.27 -4.93
N HIS A 42 -4.83 -3.07 -5.95
CA HIS A 42 -5.53 -3.02 -7.23
C HIS A 42 -6.96 -3.54 -7.10
N SER A 43 -7.93 -2.67 -7.35
CA SER A 43 -9.33 -3.03 -7.59
C SER A 43 -9.96 -2.03 -8.56
N PRO A 44 -11.03 -2.40 -9.29
CA PRO A 44 -11.77 -1.46 -10.13
C PRO A 44 -12.25 -0.25 -9.34
N GLU A 45 -12.75 -0.46 -8.12
CA GLU A 45 -13.28 0.59 -7.24
C GLU A 45 -12.19 1.59 -6.86
N ASN A 46 -10.97 1.12 -6.57
CA ASN A 46 -9.84 1.98 -6.25
C ASN A 46 -9.35 2.76 -7.47
N GLN A 47 -9.34 2.15 -8.64
CA GLN A 47 -9.03 2.84 -9.89
C GLN A 47 -10.04 3.94 -10.20
N ASP A 48 -11.33 3.64 -10.09
CA ASP A 48 -12.40 4.61 -10.31
C ASP A 48 -12.32 5.76 -9.30
N TYR A 49 -12.09 5.45 -8.02
CA TYR A 49 -11.91 6.45 -6.98
C TYR A 49 -10.75 7.40 -7.30
N CYS A 50 -9.58 6.85 -7.66
CA CYS A 50 -8.42 7.67 -8.01
C CYS A 50 -8.67 8.51 -9.26
N LYS A 51 -9.29 7.94 -10.30
CA LYS A 51 -9.63 8.64 -11.54
C LYS A 51 -10.60 9.80 -11.30
N ILE A 52 -11.65 9.60 -10.49
CA ILE A 52 -12.63 10.64 -10.15
C ILE A 52 -11.96 11.80 -9.39
N ASN A 53 -10.99 11.50 -8.53
CA ASN A 53 -10.27 12.49 -7.73
C ASN A 53 -9.01 13.04 -8.43
N GLU A 54 -8.77 12.68 -9.68
CA GLU A 54 -7.59 13.07 -10.47
C GLU A 54 -6.27 12.68 -9.77
N ILE A 55 -6.23 11.49 -9.19
CA ILE A 55 -5.04 10.91 -8.54
C ILE A 55 -4.44 9.87 -9.46
N ASP A 56 -3.14 9.97 -9.78
CA ASP A 56 -2.42 8.91 -10.48
C ASP A 56 -2.08 7.77 -9.51
N LEU A 57 -2.70 6.62 -9.72
CA LEU A 57 -2.45 5.41 -8.93
C LEU A 57 -1.30 4.62 -9.54
N CYS A 58 -0.11 4.82 -9.04
CA CYS A 58 1.11 4.13 -9.45
C CYS A 58 1.23 2.76 -8.77
N LEU A 59 0.73 1.72 -9.43
CA LEU A 59 0.93 0.33 -8.99
C LEU A 59 2.26 -0.21 -9.48
N GLN A 60 2.91 -1.06 -8.67
CA GLN A 60 4.21 -1.62 -9.03
C GLN A 60 4.13 -2.95 -9.77
N ALA A 61 3.12 -3.74 -9.47
CA ALA A 61 2.84 -5.01 -10.09
C ALA A 61 1.37 -5.37 -9.89
N ILE A 62 0.83 -6.21 -10.75
CA ILE A 62 -0.49 -6.81 -10.55
C ILE A 62 -0.31 -8.30 -10.34
N GLN A 63 -1.03 -8.86 -9.37
CA GLN A 63 -1.02 -10.28 -9.09
C GLN A 63 -1.52 -11.10 -10.29
N GLY A 64 -1.02 -12.32 -10.41
CA GLY A 64 -1.40 -13.29 -11.44
C GLY A 64 -0.36 -13.44 -12.55
N ALA A 65 -0.47 -14.54 -13.29
CA ALA A 65 0.44 -14.85 -14.38
C ALA A 65 0.25 -13.89 -15.57
N LYS A 66 1.33 -13.59 -16.28
CA LYS A 66 1.22 -12.90 -17.59
C LYS A 66 0.45 -13.80 -18.55
N GLY A 67 -0.54 -13.22 -19.22
CA GLY A 67 -1.26 -13.92 -20.28
C GLY A 67 -0.36 -14.28 -21.47
N ARG A 68 -0.73 -15.31 -22.22
CA ARG A 68 -0.04 -15.73 -23.44
C ARG A 68 -0.18 -14.70 -24.57
N TYR A 69 -1.21 -13.86 -24.51
CA TYR A 69 -1.58 -12.95 -25.60
C TYR A 69 -1.30 -11.50 -25.22
N GLU A 70 -0.70 -10.77 -26.15
CA GLU A 70 -0.64 -9.31 -26.12
C GLU A 70 -1.96 -8.78 -26.67
N LEU A 71 -2.55 -7.79 -26.00
CA LEU A 71 -3.88 -7.27 -26.28
C LEU A 71 -3.81 -5.77 -26.49
N GLU A 72 -4.06 -5.31 -27.70
CA GLU A 72 -4.12 -3.88 -28.01
C GLU A 72 -5.50 -3.51 -28.54
N MET A 73 -6.19 -2.63 -27.81
CA MET A 73 -7.49 -2.11 -28.24
C MET A 73 -7.28 -0.87 -29.11
N ASN A 74 -7.81 -0.91 -30.32
CA ASN A 74 -7.93 0.29 -31.14
C ASN A 74 -9.24 0.99 -30.76
N GLU A 75 -9.14 2.11 -30.07
CA GLU A 75 -10.31 2.87 -29.59
C GLU A 75 -11.16 3.44 -30.75
N GLN A 76 -10.53 3.81 -31.85
CA GLN A 76 -11.24 4.38 -33.01
C GLN A 76 -12.08 3.35 -33.76
N THR A 77 -11.57 2.14 -33.92
CA THR A 77 -12.23 1.07 -34.68
C THR A 77 -12.94 0.05 -33.80
N GLN A 78 -12.79 0.16 -32.47
CA GLN A 78 -13.31 -0.81 -31.49
C GLN A 78 -12.88 -2.25 -31.77
N THR A 79 -11.72 -2.42 -32.42
CA THR A 79 -11.15 -3.73 -32.76
C THR A 79 -10.03 -4.08 -31.80
N LEU A 80 -10.01 -5.33 -31.34
CA LEU A 80 -8.96 -5.87 -30.52
C LEU A 80 -7.90 -6.55 -31.39
N GLN A 81 -6.69 -6.04 -31.38
CA GLN A 81 -5.53 -6.71 -31.96
C GLN A 81 -4.96 -7.67 -30.93
N VAL A 82 -4.73 -8.90 -31.33
CA VAL A 82 -4.24 -9.97 -30.45
C VAL A 82 -2.99 -10.58 -31.08
N ARG A 83 -1.90 -10.58 -30.34
CA ARG A 83 -0.65 -11.23 -30.74
C ARG A 83 -0.29 -12.35 -29.77
N ASP A 84 0.00 -13.51 -30.30
CA ASP A 84 0.46 -14.65 -29.50
C ASP A 84 1.96 -14.50 -29.19
N THR A 85 2.31 -14.37 -27.93
CA THR A 85 3.71 -14.19 -27.51
C THR A 85 4.58 -15.45 -27.72
N GLN A 86 3.98 -16.63 -27.85
CA GLN A 86 4.71 -17.87 -28.08
C GLN A 86 5.06 -18.08 -29.56
N THR A 87 4.14 -17.73 -30.45
CA THR A 87 4.33 -17.91 -31.90
C THR A 87 4.77 -16.63 -32.59
N GLY A 88 4.60 -15.46 -31.96
CA GLY A 88 4.84 -14.15 -32.57
C GLY A 88 3.82 -13.76 -33.66
N GLN A 89 2.75 -14.53 -33.82
CA GLN A 89 1.75 -14.33 -34.89
C GLN A 89 0.56 -13.50 -34.39
N ASP A 90 0.02 -12.69 -35.29
CA ASP A 90 -1.22 -11.98 -35.02
C ASP A 90 -2.42 -12.91 -35.19
N VAL A 91 -3.34 -12.86 -34.24
CA VAL A 91 -4.55 -13.70 -34.21
C VAL A 91 -5.77 -12.81 -34.41
N GLN A 92 -6.60 -13.17 -35.39
CA GLN A 92 -7.82 -12.43 -35.66
C GLN A 92 -8.80 -12.56 -34.49
N SER A 93 -9.29 -11.43 -34.03
CA SER A 93 -10.33 -11.34 -33.01
C SER A 93 -11.67 -10.97 -33.63
N THR A 94 -12.75 -11.50 -33.08
CA THR A 94 -14.13 -11.18 -33.47
C THR A 94 -14.89 -10.73 -32.23
N LYS A 95 -15.43 -9.50 -32.27
CA LYS A 95 -16.29 -9.00 -31.18
C LYS A 95 -17.60 -9.76 -31.15
N ILE A 96 -18.00 -10.25 -30.02
CA ILE A 96 -19.27 -10.95 -29.78
C ILE A 96 -19.95 -10.41 -28.52
N ILE A 97 -21.26 -10.41 -28.55
CA ILE A 97 -22.07 -10.05 -27.37
C ILE A 97 -22.56 -11.37 -26.75
N SER A 98 -22.21 -11.59 -25.49
CA SER A 98 -22.68 -12.73 -24.73
C SER A 98 -24.19 -12.63 -24.43
N LYS A 99 -24.83 -13.75 -24.04
CA LYS A 99 -26.24 -13.75 -23.62
C LYS A 99 -26.51 -12.77 -22.48
N ASP A 100 -25.54 -12.53 -21.62
CA ASP A 100 -25.59 -11.60 -20.50
C ASP A 100 -25.33 -10.14 -20.91
N LYS A 101 -25.41 -9.81 -22.19
CA LYS A 101 -25.12 -8.49 -22.79
C LYS A 101 -23.69 -7.99 -22.54
N THR A 102 -22.77 -8.85 -22.10
CA THR A 102 -21.35 -8.49 -21.91
C THR A 102 -20.61 -8.64 -23.22
N GLU A 103 -19.79 -7.65 -23.55
CA GLU A 103 -18.91 -7.70 -24.73
C GLU A 103 -17.72 -8.59 -24.46
N LYS A 104 -17.38 -9.47 -25.41
CA LYS A 104 -16.22 -10.35 -25.38
C LYS A 104 -15.63 -10.45 -26.77
N TRP A 105 -14.34 -10.74 -26.84
CA TRP A 105 -13.64 -10.98 -28.11
C TRP A 105 -13.28 -12.46 -28.22
N ARG A 106 -13.72 -13.09 -29.31
CA ARG A 106 -13.41 -14.48 -29.60
C ARG A 106 -12.17 -14.55 -30.48
N ILE A 107 -11.20 -15.34 -30.09
CA ILE A 107 -10.01 -15.67 -30.88
C ILE A 107 -9.97 -17.18 -31.15
N LYS A 108 -9.43 -17.57 -32.28
CA LYS A 108 -9.18 -18.98 -32.63
C LYS A 108 -7.80 -19.37 -32.10
N THR A 109 -7.73 -20.46 -31.37
CA THR A 109 -6.49 -21.05 -30.84
C THR A 109 -6.35 -22.48 -31.34
N ASP A 110 -5.18 -23.08 -31.20
CA ASP A 110 -4.92 -24.47 -31.58
C ASP A 110 -5.86 -25.47 -30.89
N LYS A 111 -6.36 -25.14 -29.71
CA LYS A 111 -7.26 -25.97 -28.89
C LYS A 111 -8.73 -25.61 -29.00
N GLY A 112 -9.10 -24.71 -29.93
CA GLY A 112 -10.47 -24.23 -30.07
C GLY A 112 -10.60 -22.71 -29.96
N TYR A 113 -11.65 -22.24 -29.33
CA TYR A 113 -11.88 -20.81 -29.17
C TYR A 113 -11.60 -20.35 -27.75
N LYS A 114 -10.90 -19.22 -27.62
CA LYS A 114 -10.77 -18.49 -26.36
C LYS A 114 -11.58 -17.20 -26.41
N TYR A 115 -12.18 -16.84 -25.30
CA TYR A 115 -12.93 -15.60 -25.14
C TYR A 115 -12.15 -14.67 -24.23
N ILE A 116 -11.91 -13.46 -24.69
CA ILE A 116 -11.20 -12.39 -23.99
C ILE A 116 -12.26 -11.42 -23.48
N THR A 117 -12.20 -11.10 -22.23
CA THR A 117 -13.10 -10.14 -21.56
C THR A 117 -12.48 -8.75 -21.49
N GLN A 118 -13.31 -7.71 -21.32
CA GLN A 118 -12.81 -6.36 -21.09
C GLN A 118 -11.82 -6.31 -19.92
N LYS A 119 -12.14 -7.00 -18.81
CA LYS A 119 -11.24 -7.09 -17.65
C LYS A 119 -9.85 -7.64 -17.98
N GLU A 120 -9.73 -8.60 -18.90
CA GLU A 120 -8.43 -9.13 -19.34
C GLU A 120 -7.67 -8.09 -20.14
N ILE A 121 -8.36 -7.29 -20.96
CA ILE A 121 -7.76 -6.20 -21.75
C ILE A 121 -7.25 -5.11 -20.81
N ASP A 122 -8.08 -4.64 -19.91
CA ASP A 122 -7.72 -3.60 -18.92
C ASP A 122 -6.54 -4.05 -18.05
N THR A 123 -6.55 -5.31 -17.62
CA THR A 123 -5.44 -5.90 -16.87
C THR A 123 -4.13 -5.96 -17.69
N TYR A 124 -4.23 -6.25 -18.98
CA TYR A 124 -3.06 -6.27 -19.85
C TYR A 124 -2.52 -4.86 -20.08
N GLN A 125 -3.37 -3.89 -20.37
CA GLN A 125 -2.99 -2.48 -20.54
C GLN A 125 -2.31 -1.93 -19.29
N LEU A 126 -2.89 -2.16 -18.13
CA LEU A 126 -2.31 -1.73 -16.86
C LEU A 126 -0.94 -2.38 -16.59
N ARG A 127 -0.74 -3.65 -16.95
CA ARG A 127 0.59 -4.29 -16.88
C ARG A 127 1.60 -3.67 -17.83
N LYS A 128 1.17 -3.27 -19.03
CA LYS A 128 2.01 -2.58 -20.01
C LYS A 128 2.43 -1.21 -19.47
N GLU A 129 1.49 -0.42 -18.99
CA GLU A 129 1.74 0.88 -18.33
C GLU A 129 2.72 0.77 -17.16
N ILE A 130 2.53 -0.21 -16.26
CA ILE A 130 3.45 -0.48 -15.15
C ILE A 130 4.86 -0.81 -15.67
N GLY A 131 4.97 -1.58 -16.75
CA GLY A 131 6.25 -1.97 -17.35
C GLY A 131 6.98 -0.82 -18.05
N GLU A 132 6.26 0.19 -18.51
CA GLU A 132 6.76 1.37 -19.21
C GLU A 132 7.13 2.51 -18.27
N ARG A 133 6.69 2.47 -17.00
CA ARG A 133 7.01 3.50 -16.01
C ARG A 133 8.52 3.60 -15.75
N PRO A 134 9.03 4.81 -15.49
CA PRO A 134 10.44 5.04 -15.17
C PRO A 134 10.89 4.24 -13.95
N LYS A 135 12.09 3.67 -14.02
CA LYS A 135 12.63 2.86 -12.91
C LYS A 135 12.86 3.65 -11.63
N ASP A 136 13.00 4.96 -11.74
CA ASP A 136 13.21 5.86 -10.60
C ASP A 136 11.99 5.87 -9.67
N GLU A 137 10.79 5.68 -10.21
CA GLU A 137 9.56 5.56 -9.43
C GLU A 137 9.53 4.31 -8.56
N LEU A 138 10.23 3.24 -8.96
CA LEU A 138 10.36 2.01 -8.17
C LEU A 138 11.15 2.22 -6.86
N GLN A 139 11.95 3.28 -6.76
CA GLN A 139 12.71 3.61 -5.54
C GLN A 139 11.79 4.00 -4.38
N TYR A 140 10.61 4.55 -4.65
CA TYR A 140 9.65 4.89 -3.60
C TYR A 140 9.21 3.67 -2.78
N ARG A 141 9.16 2.49 -3.39
CA ARG A 141 8.89 1.24 -2.68
C ARG A 141 9.96 0.92 -1.64
N ASN A 142 11.22 1.06 -1.98
CA ASN A 142 12.32 0.79 -1.05
C ASN A 142 12.18 1.64 0.21
N ASN A 143 11.70 2.88 0.07
CA ASN A 143 11.41 3.77 1.19
C ASN A 143 10.25 3.26 2.05
N VAL A 144 9.21 2.68 1.44
CA VAL A 144 8.08 2.08 2.17
C VAL A 144 8.54 0.84 2.93
N GLU A 145 9.28 -0.06 2.28
CA GLU A 145 9.81 -1.27 2.93
C GLU A 145 10.77 -0.93 4.08
N ALA A 146 11.66 0.03 3.89
CA ALA A 146 12.53 0.55 4.95
C ALA A 146 11.71 1.14 6.12
N THR A 147 10.59 1.79 5.82
CA THR A 147 9.69 2.34 6.85
C THR A 147 9.00 1.21 7.63
N ILE A 148 8.49 0.19 6.94
CA ILE A 148 7.88 -0.99 7.57
C ILE A 148 8.90 -1.70 8.46
N PHE A 149 10.14 -1.87 7.99
CA PHE A 149 11.23 -2.43 8.78
C PHE A 149 11.49 -1.60 10.05
N GLN A 150 11.56 -0.28 9.94
CA GLN A 150 11.74 0.62 11.09
C GLN A 150 10.59 0.52 12.10
N LEU A 151 9.36 0.33 11.63
CA LEU A 151 8.21 0.13 12.52
C LEU A 151 8.31 -1.16 13.34
N GLY A 152 8.89 -2.22 12.77
CA GLY A 152 9.03 -3.54 13.41
C GLY A 152 10.36 -3.78 14.16
N TYR A 153 11.36 -2.91 13.99
CA TYR A 153 12.76 -3.18 14.32
C TYR A 153 13.05 -3.70 15.73
N HIS A 154 12.34 -3.23 16.74
CA HIS A 154 12.59 -3.62 18.15
C HIS A 154 11.67 -4.76 18.65
N TYR A 155 10.88 -5.37 17.77
CA TYR A 155 9.95 -6.41 18.16
C TYR A 155 10.31 -7.75 17.53
N PRO A 156 10.49 -8.80 18.31
CA PRO A 156 10.69 -10.16 17.77
C PRO A 156 9.52 -10.52 16.82
N ASP A 157 9.83 -10.97 15.63
CA ASP A 157 8.86 -11.33 14.58
C ASP A 157 7.90 -10.19 14.17
N ALA A 158 8.27 -8.93 14.41
CA ALA A 158 7.43 -7.74 14.20
C ALA A 158 6.03 -7.85 14.85
N LYS A 159 5.90 -8.68 15.90
CA LYS A 159 4.61 -8.91 16.57
C LYS A 159 4.41 -7.93 17.73
N SER A 160 3.23 -7.34 17.76
CA SER A 160 2.77 -6.56 18.89
C SER A 160 2.40 -7.45 20.08
N ARG A 161 2.73 -7.04 21.31
CA ARG A 161 2.31 -7.70 22.55
C ARG A 161 0.86 -7.36 22.95
N TYR A 162 0.25 -6.41 22.29
CA TYR A 162 -1.10 -5.94 22.61
C TYR A 162 -2.16 -6.83 21.98
N ARG A 163 -3.33 -6.88 22.61
CA ARG A 163 -4.51 -7.59 22.09
C ARG A 163 -5.66 -6.60 21.88
N GLY A 164 -6.37 -6.78 20.77
CA GLY A 164 -7.52 -5.95 20.41
C GLY A 164 -7.14 -4.72 19.58
N LEU A 165 -8.04 -4.38 18.64
CA LEU A 165 -7.84 -3.38 17.61
C LEU A 165 -7.43 -1.99 18.14
N PRO A 166 -8.09 -1.44 19.20
CA PRO A 166 -7.73 -0.12 19.71
C PRO A 166 -6.29 -0.05 20.26
N LYS A 167 -5.84 -1.12 20.92
CA LYS A 167 -4.47 -1.17 21.44
C LYS A 167 -3.44 -1.32 20.32
N HIS A 168 -3.75 -2.07 19.28
CA HIS A 168 -2.90 -2.17 18.09
C HIS A 168 -2.83 -0.84 17.35
N GLN A 169 -3.94 -0.12 17.21
CA GLN A 169 -3.97 1.21 16.59
C GLN A 169 -3.11 2.20 17.39
N MET A 170 -3.25 2.22 18.72
CA MET A 170 -2.42 3.06 19.57
C MET A 170 -0.93 2.72 19.43
N TRP A 171 -0.60 1.43 19.44
CA TRP A 171 0.77 0.98 19.24
C TRP A 171 1.33 1.43 17.89
N ALA A 172 0.57 1.24 16.78
CA ALA A 172 0.98 1.68 15.46
C ALA A 172 1.23 3.19 15.41
N ASN A 173 0.32 4.00 15.96
CA ASN A 173 0.46 5.45 16.03
C ASN A 173 1.73 5.88 16.79
N MET A 174 2.01 5.26 17.93
CA MET A 174 3.21 5.55 18.72
C MET A 174 4.49 5.16 17.97
N ARG A 175 4.47 4.05 17.24
CA ARG A 175 5.61 3.65 16.40
C ARG A 175 5.84 4.62 15.24
N CYS A 176 4.78 5.05 14.57
CA CYS A 176 4.88 6.06 13.51
C CYS A 176 5.42 7.40 14.05
N LEU A 177 4.93 7.83 15.20
CA LEU A 177 5.44 9.03 15.86
C LEU A 177 6.94 8.91 16.14
N TRP A 178 7.39 7.77 16.68
CA TRP A 178 8.79 7.53 16.97
C TRP A 178 9.66 7.54 15.70
N VAL A 179 9.24 6.84 14.63
CA VAL A 179 9.97 6.82 13.35
C VAL A 179 10.07 8.22 12.77
N ASN A 180 8.99 8.98 12.76
CA ASN A 180 8.98 10.37 12.29
C ASN A 180 9.93 11.25 13.13
N PHE A 181 9.90 11.08 14.43
CA PHE A 181 10.79 11.80 15.33
C PHE A 181 12.27 11.52 15.03
N VAL A 182 12.65 10.23 14.88
CA VAL A 182 14.03 9.85 14.54
C VAL A 182 14.45 10.43 13.18
N ARG A 183 13.56 10.42 12.19
CA ARG A 183 13.84 11.02 10.87
C ARG A 183 14.06 12.53 10.94
N ILE A 184 13.22 13.23 11.69
CA ILE A 184 13.38 14.68 11.90
C ILE A 184 14.68 14.97 12.64
N ALA A 185 15.00 14.19 13.68
CA ALA A 185 16.23 14.35 14.44
C ALA A 185 17.48 14.15 13.55
N ASN A 186 17.50 13.10 12.74
CA ASN A 186 18.59 12.84 11.81
C ASN A 186 18.72 13.98 10.78
N PHE A 187 17.61 14.40 10.18
CA PHE A 187 17.61 15.53 9.23
C PHE A 187 18.20 16.80 9.86
N VAL A 188 17.83 17.11 11.10
CA VAL A 188 18.35 18.27 11.82
C VAL A 188 19.83 18.12 12.15
N ILE A 189 20.29 16.92 12.52
CA ILE A 189 21.71 16.65 12.80
C ILE A 189 22.55 16.80 11.52
N GLU A 190 22.07 16.25 10.41
CA GLU A 190 22.77 16.28 9.12
C GLU A 190 22.83 17.70 8.51
N ASN A 191 21.77 18.48 8.67
CA ASN A 191 21.65 19.83 8.11
C ASN A 191 21.85 20.94 9.13
N GLY A 192 22.14 20.61 10.38
CA GLY A 192 21.98 21.45 11.57
C GLY A 192 23.00 22.56 11.79
N GLN A 193 23.97 22.75 10.88
CA GLN A 193 24.88 23.91 10.98
C GLN A 193 24.16 25.26 10.76
N ASN A 194 22.90 25.25 10.27
CA ASN A 194 22.12 26.43 9.96
C ASN A 194 20.74 26.51 10.63
N MET A 195 20.45 25.63 11.59
CA MET A 195 19.12 25.61 12.21
C MET A 195 19.04 26.50 13.47
N PRO A 196 17.96 27.27 13.64
CA PRO A 196 17.76 28.08 14.84
C PRO A 196 17.61 27.20 16.10
N ASN A 197 18.06 27.72 17.25
CA ASN A 197 18.00 27.07 18.57
C ASN A 197 16.62 26.47 18.94
N ILE A 198 15.55 26.91 18.30
CA ILE A 198 14.18 26.41 18.48
C ILE A 198 14.07 24.93 18.07
N ALA A 199 14.67 24.52 16.95
CA ALA A 199 14.64 23.14 16.48
C ALA A 199 15.41 22.21 17.42
N LEU A 200 16.56 22.64 17.92
CA LEU A 200 17.35 21.89 18.89
C LEU A 200 16.62 21.71 20.22
N ASN A 201 15.91 22.74 20.69
CA ASN A 201 15.08 22.65 21.89
C ASN A 201 13.87 21.73 21.70
N PHE A 202 13.24 21.76 20.53
CA PHE A 202 12.14 20.85 20.20
C PHE A 202 12.61 19.39 20.24
N ILE A 203 13.79 19.09 19.67
CA ILE A 203 14.37 17.74 19.70
C ILE A 203 14.69 17.30 21.14
N LYS A 204 15.29 18.17 21.93
CA LYS A 204 15.58 17.87 23.34
C LYS A 204 14.29 17.57 24.12
N THR A 205 13.25 18.36 23.90
CA THR A 205 11.93 18.16 24.55
C THR A 205 11.31 16.86 24.14
N ALA A 206 11.37 16.48 22.86
CA ALA A 206 10.82 15.25 22.34
C ALA A 206 11.61 14.00 22.81
N ILE A 207 12.94 14.10 22.96
CA ILE A 207 13.75 13.04 23.59
C ILE A 207 13.35 12.85 25.07
N LEU A 208 13.18 13.94 25.80
CA LEU A 208 12.71 13.88 27.20
C LEU A 208 11.32 13.24 27.29
N PHE A 209 10.41 13.58 26.37
CA PHE A 209 9.07 12.99 26.32
C PHE A 209 9.12 11.48 26.04
N HIS A 210 10.01 11.05 25.14
CA HIS A 210 10.20 9.62 24.87
C HIS A 210 10.76 8.86 26.07
N ILE A 211 11.77 9.42 26.75
CA ILE A 211 12.33 8.82 27.97
C ILE A 211 11.25 8.72 29.06
N ALA A 212 10.47 9.78 29.26
CA ALA A 212 9.36 9.79 30.20
C ALA A 212 8.30 8.73 29.84
N HIS A 213 7.99 8.56 28.56
CA HIS A 213 7.05 7.52 28.11
C HIS A 213 7.58 6.11 28.38
N GLN A 214 8.86 5.83 28.12
CA GLN A 214 9.46 4.53 28.43
C GLN A 214 9.45 4.22 29.92
N ILE A 215 9.73 5.23 30.75
CA ILE A 215 9.65 5.10 32.22
C ILE A 215 8.21 4.80 32.63
N LEU A 216 7.23 5.49 32.06
CA LEU A 216 5.83 5.27 32.36
C LEU A 216 5.36 3.87 31.96
N GLU A 217 5.75 3.39 30.74
CA GLU A 217 5.47 2.02 30.34
C GLU A 217 6.09 0.98 31.28
N SER A 218 7.32 1.19 31.71
CA SER A 218 7.99 0.33 32.70
C SER A 218 7.21 0.28 34.00
N VAL A 219 6.83 1.43 34.53
CA VAL A 219 6.04 1.53 35.77
C VAL A 219 4.68 0.86 35.63
N VAL A 220 3.98 1.05 34.52
CA VAL A 220 2.69 0.41 34.28
C VAL A 220 2.85 -1.12 34.14
N GLN A 221 3.94 -1.61 33.55
CA GLN A 221 4.23 -3.05 33.48
C GLN A 221 4.51 -3.63 34.88
N ASP A 222 5.25 -2.92 35.71
CA ASP A 222 5.53 -3.34 37.06
C ASP A 222 4.26 -3.37 37.94
N LEU A 223 3.41 -2.35 37.83
CA LEU A 223 2.11 -2.31 38.53
C LEU A 223 1.17 -3.42 38.07
N THR A 224 1.13 -3.72 36.75
CA THR A 224 0.30 -4.82 36.26
C THR A 224 0.84 -6.19 36.65
N SER A 225 2.14 -6.34 36.83
CA SER A 225 2.74 -7.57 37.36
C SER A 225 2.38 -7.80 38.82
N LEU A 226 2.38 -6.73 39.66
CA LEU A 226 2.02 -6.76 41.07
C LEU A 226 0.52 -7.05 41.29
N THR A 227 -0.36 -6.65 40.37
CA THR A 227 -1.81 -6.91 40.46
C THR A 227 -2.21 -8.30 39.96
N ARG A 228 -1.34 -9.07 39.35
CA ARG A 228 -1.56 -10.48 39.03
C ARG A 228 -1.34 -11.33 40.28
N ARG A 229 -2.35 -11.36 41.18
CA ARG A 229 -2.40 -12.39 42.23
C ARG A 229 -2.40 -13.77 41.57
N PRO A 230 -1.57 -14.70 42.01
CA PRO A 230 -1.72 -16.08 41.60
C PRO A 230 -3.12 -16.55 41.98
N LYS A 231 -3.86 -17.08 41.05
CA LYS A 231 -5.09 -17.81 41.38
C LYS A 231 -4.63 -19.01 42.21
N SER A 232 -4.84 -18.90 43.52
CA SER A 232 -4.66 -20.01 44.44
C SER A 232 -5.53 -21.17 43.89
N ALA A 233 -4.90 -22.28 43.59
CA ALA A 233 -5.59 -23.55 43.37
C ALA A 233 -6.39 -23.82 44.65
N ILE A 234 -7.70 -23.80 44.53
CA ILE A 234 -8.60 -24.42 45.50
C ILE A 234 -8.64 -25.90 45.11
N LEU A 235 -8.06 -26.73 45.96
CA LEU A 235 -8.20 -28.17 45.97
C LEU A 235 -9.64 -28.58 46.21
#